data_cd5044ef4560c4bfee05fc5a1f4ca8d0
#
_entry.id   cd5044ef4560c4bfee05fc5a1f4ca8d0
#
_cell.length_a   1.000
_cell.length_b   1.000
_cell.length_c   1.000
_cell.angle_alpha   90.00
_cell.angle_beta   90.00
_cell.angle_gamma   90.00
#
_symmetry.space_group_name_H-M   'P 1'
#
loop_
_entity.id
_entity.type
_entity.pdbx_description
1 polymer ?
#
loop_
_entity_poly.entity_id
_entity_poly.type
_entity_poly.pdbx_seq_one_letter_code
_entity_poly.pdbx_strand_id
1 'polypeptide(L)'
;MAATYVTKAELRTNLGIGSLYSDTTVEEVCQTAEDLLNSYLWFDSVPVVAAALASNVATLILSTPGSYAAGQTVTISNCGSTYNGSRVITSTFPWSVGSTTFPYFTFFPWNNFNFPRGYSLIQFSVTAADDPYHLIVPYGKAAGVDTKQTSYASTPAVREAAMQLAVAVWQARQAPATGGSAVDFQPSPFQMGRSLMSRVMGLIAPYTSPRSMVG
;
A
#
# COMPACT_ATOMS: atom_id res chain seq x y z
N MET A 1 16.42 2.25 -3.22
CA MET A 1 15.82 1.49 -4.34
C MET A 1 15.58 2.51 -5.44
N ALA A 2 15.76 2.20 -6.72
CA ALA A 2 15.52 3.20 -7.76
C ALA A 2 14.02 3.44 -7.93
N ALA A 3 13.61 4.69 -8.15
CA ALA A 3 12.22 5.03 -8.44
C ALA A 3 11.80 4.44 -9.80
N THR A 4 10.57 3.95 -9.88
CA THR A 4 10.06 3.20 -11.03
C THR A 4 9.09 4.00 -11.90
N TYR A 5 8.34 4.94 -11.32
CA TYR A 5 7.36 5.74 -12.06
C TYR A 5 8.00 6.90 -12.80
N VAL A 6 8.98 7.55 -12.20
CA VAL A 6 9.76 8.64 -12.78
C VAL A 6 11.23 8.44 -12.47
N THR A 7 12.04 8.36 -13.50
CA THR A 7 13.49 8.24 -13.35
C THR A 7 14.14 9.60 -13.12
N LYS A 8 15.31 9.59 -12.47
CA LYS A 8 16.13 10.80 -12.29
C LYS A 8 16.48 11.49 -13.63
N ALA A 9 16.67 10.71 -14.70
CA ALA A 9 16.97 11.24 -16.01
C ALA A 9 15.78 12.01 -16.60
N GLU A 10 14.58 11.48 -16.49
CA GLU A 10 13.36 12.14 -16.92
C GLU A 10 13.09 13.42 -16.12
N LEU A 11 13.26 13.36 -14.79
CA LEU A 11 13.09 14.55 -13.94
C LEU A 11 14.11 15.64 -14.29
N ARG A 12 15.39 15.29 -14.51
CA ARG A 12 16.43 16.22 -14.96
C ARG A 12 16.07 16.88 -16.27
N THR A 13 15.60 16.11 -17.24
CA THR A 13 15.19 16.61 -18.55
C THR A 13 14.01 17.56 -18.42
N ASN A 14 13.02 17.22 -17.61
CA ASN A 14 11.83 18.05 -17.40
C ASN A 14 12.16 19.39 -16.72
N LEU A 15 13.06 19.36 -15.72
CA LEU A 15 13.47 20.55 -14.98
C LEU A 15 14.59 21.37 -15.69
N GLY A 16 15.23 20.82 -16.71
CA GLY A 16 16.37 21.46 -17.38
C GLY A 16 17.62 21.65 -16.50
N ILE A 17 17.77 20.84 -15.43
CA ILE A 17 18.84 21.03 -14.43
C ILE A 17 20.15 20.31 -14.77
N GLY A 18 20.19 19.51 -15.84
CA GLY A 18 21.39 18.80 -16.29
C GLY A 18 22.05 18.00 -15.16
N SER A 19 23.37 18.15 -14.98
CA SER A 19 24.17 17.50 -13.93
C SER A 19 24.45 18.39 -12.70
N LEU A 20 23.74 19.50 -12.56
CA LEU A 20 23.99 20.50 -11.52
C LEU A 20 23.86 19.94 -10.09
N TYR A 21 23.00 18.96 -9.90
CA TYR A 21 22.75 18.33 -8.61
C TYR A 21 23.18 16.86 -8.61
N SER A 22 23.47 16.32 -7.42
CA SER A 22 23.88 14.91 -7.31
C SER A 22 22.75 13.96 -7.72
N ASP A 23 23.12 12.81 -8.27
CA ASP A 23 22.17 11.77 -8.63
C ASP A 23 21.34 11.30 -7.43
N THR A 24 21.96 11.22 -6.24
CA THR A 24 21.30 10.81 -5.01
C THR A 24 20.17 11.78 -4.66
N THR A 25 20.43 13.09 -4.70
CA THR A 25 19.42 14.12 -4.38
C THR A 25 18.22 14.06 -5.31
N VAL A 26 18.47 13.89 -6.63
CA VAL A 26 17.39 13.80 -7.61
C VAL A 26 16.61 12.49 -7.46
N GLU A 27 17.30 11.39 -7.19
CA GLU A 27 16.67 10.08 -6.94
C GLU A 27 15.78 10.10 -5.72
N GLU A 28 16.20 10.73 -4.61
CA GLU A 28 15.38 10.89 -3.41
C GLU A 28 14.08 11.65 -3.69
N VAL A 29 14.11 12.64 -4.57
CA VAL A 29 12.90 13.37 -4.98
C VAL A 29 11.95 12.47 -5.75
N CYS A 30 12.48 11.67 -6.69
CA CYS A 30 11.67 10.70 -7.44
C CYS A 30 11.05 9.65 -6.51
N GLN A 31 11.83 9.11 -5.57
CA GLN A 31 11.33 8.14 -4.57
C GLN A 31 10.26 8.77 -3.67
N THR A 32 10.48 9.99 -3.19
CA THR A 32 9.49 10.69 -2.36
C THR A 32 8.17 10.87 -3.10
N ALA A 33 8.22 11.24 -4.37
CA ALA A 33 7.02 11.38 -5.21
C ALA A 33 6.32 10.04 -5.43
N GLU A 34 7.07 8.97 -5.65
CA GLU A 34 6.54 7.61 -5.78
C GLU A 34 5.88 7.12 -4.50
N ASP A 35 6.50 7.33 -3.34
CA ASP A 35 5.96 6.95 -2.03
C ASP A 35 4.66 7.70 -1.72
N LEU A 36 4.62 9.00 -2.01
CA LEU A 36 3.39 9.81 -1.88
C LEU A 36 2.28 9.26 -2.77
N LEU A 37 2.59 8.94 -4.04
CA LEU A 37 1.61 8.44 -4.98
C LEU A 37 1.10 7.05 -4.60
N ASN A 38 2.00 6.17 -4.12
CA ASN A 38 1.68 4.83 -3.68
C ASN A 38 0.65 4.81 -2.54
N SER A 39 0.57 5.85 -1.72
CA SER A 39 -0.43 5.95 -0.66
C SER A 39 -1.87 6.06 -1.18
N TYR A 40 -2.05 6.49 -2.44
CA TYR A 40 -3.35 6.66 -3.09
C TYR A 40 -3.69 5.57 -4.11
N LEU A 41 -2.68 4.93 -4.70
CA LEU A 41 -2.89 3.87 -5.67
C LEU A 41 -3.47 2.61 -5.03
N TRP A 42 -4.25 1.89 -5.79
CA TRP A 42 -4.78 0.61 -5.36
C TRP A 42 -3.76 -0.50 -5.53
N PHE A 43 -3.32 -1.05 -4.42
CA PHE A 43 -2.53 -2.27 -4.38
C PHE A 43 -3.36 -3.39 -3.76
N ASP A 44 -3.39 -4.54 -4.42
CA ASP A 44 -4.05 -5.73 -3.88
C ASP A 44 -3.17 -6.35 -2.77
N SER A 45 -3.01 -5.60 -1.70
CA SER A 45 -2.27 -6.05 -0.52
C SER A 45 -2.97 -5.61 0.76
N VAL A 46 -3.00 -6.53 1.72
CA VAL A 46 -3.69 -6.34 2.99
C VAL A 46 -2.76 -6.71 4.14
N PRO A 47 -2.69 -5.91 5.20
CA PRO A 47 -1.96 -6.28 6.41
C PRO A 47 -2.56 -7.54 7.07
N VAL A 48 -1.67 -8.45 7.47
CA VAL A 48 -1.98 -9.62 8.30
C VAL A 48 -1.63 -9.29 9.73
N VAL A 49 -2.60 -9.35 10.62
CA VAL A 49 -2.44 -8.91 12.02
C VAL A 49 -2.28 -10.06 13.00
N ALA A 50 -2.74 -11.25 12.63
CA ALA A 50 -2.59 -12.44 13.46
C ALA A 50 -2.56 -13.71 12.61
N ALA A 51 -1.98 -14.76 13.15
CA ALA A 51 -1.91 -16.09 12.56
C ALA A 51 -2.19 -17.18 13.57
N ALA A 52 -2.63 -18.32 13.06
CA ALA A 52 -2.73 -19.57 13.78
C ALA A 52 -2.58 -20.74 12.80
N LEU A 53 -2.08 -21.88 13.26
CA LEU A 53 -2.03 -23.12 12.50
C LEU A 53 -2.56 -24.26 13.36
N ALA A 54 -3.53 -24.98 12.84
CA ALA A 54 -4.06 -26.15 13.49
C ALA A 54 -4.40 -27.23 12.44
N SER A 55 -3.99 -28.46 12.68
CA SER A 55 -4.27 -29.60 11.80
C SER A 55 -3.93 -29.32 10.33
N ASN A 56 -2.75 -28.74 10.07
CA ASN A 56 -2.25 -28.33 8.75
C ASN A 56 -3.11 -27.26 8.03
N VAL A 57 -3.98 -26.56 8.73
CA VAL A 57 -4.73 -25.43 8.21
C VAL A 57 -4.23 -24.14 8.86
N ALA A 58 -3.56 -23.32 8.06
CA ALA A 58 -3.17 -21.98 8.46
C ALA A 58 -4.36 -21.03 8.35
N THR A 59 -4.56 -20.23 9.38
CA THR A 59 -5.59 -19.19 9.44
C THR A 59 -4.92 -17.85 9.66
N LEU A 60 -5.11 -16.92 8.74
CA LEU A 60 -4.60 -15.55 8.86
C LEU A 60 -5.74 -14.57 9.00
N ILE A 61 -5.58 -13.62 9.91
CA ILE A 61 -6.52 -12.52 10.12
C ILE A 61 -6.00 -11.27 9.41
N LEU A 62 -6.81 -10.73 8.52
CA LEU A 62 -6.53 -9.56 7.72
C LEU A 62 -7.21 -8.33 8.31
N SER A 63 -6.54 -7.17 8.25
CA SER A 63 -7.07 -5.91 8.78
C SER A 63 -8.18 -5.27 7.95
N THR A 64 -8.57 -5.89 6.84
CA THR A 64 -9.63 -5.36 5.95
C THR A 64 -10.61 -6.46 5.55
N PRO A 65 -11.91 -6.15 5.41
CA PRO A 65 -12.92 -7.13 5.04
C PRO A 65 -12.86 -7.47 3.54
N GLY A 66 -13.12 -8.74 3.21
CA GLY A 66 -13.53 -9.18 1.88
C GLY A 66 -12.55 -8.92 0.72
N SER A 67 -11.23 -9.02 0.95
CA SER A 67 -10.24 -8.71 -0.10
C SER A 67 -9.94 -9.88 -1.03
N TYR A 68 -10.16 -11.11 -0.59
CA TYR A 68 -9.77 -12.31 -1.32
C TYR A 68 -10.90 -13.33 -1.42
N ALA A 69 -10.80 -14.23 -2.40
CA ALA A 69 -11.75 -15.33 -2.62
C ALA A 69 -11.05 -16.69 -2.50
N ALA A 70 -11.83 -17.73 -2.18
CA ALA A 70 -11.33 -19.10 -2.24
C ALA A 70 -10.88 -19.45 -3.65
N GLY A 71 -9.78 -20.19 -3.78
CA GLY A 71 -9.13 -20.51 -5.05
C GLY A 71 -8.13 -19.45 -5.54
N GLN A 72 -8.13 -18.26 -4.98
CA GLN A 72 -7.16 -17.22 -5.33
C GLN A 72 -5.78 -17.53 -4.74
N THR A 73 -4.73 -17.24 -5.50
CA THR A 73 -3.35 -17.32 -5.01
C THR A 73 -2.94 -15.98 -4.40
N VAL A 74 -2.36 -16.03 -3.21
CA VAL A 74 -1.81 -14.85 -2.52
C VAL A 74 -0.36 -15.11 -2.12
N THR A 75 0.43 -14.06 -2.12
CA THR A 75 1.79 -14.08 -1.58
C THR A 75 1.78 -13.53 -0.16
N ILE A 76 2.16 -14.37 0.80
CA ILE A 76 2.27 -14.00 2.20
C ILE A 76 3.72 -13.65 2.51
N SER A 77 3.94 -12.57 3.23
CA SER A 77 5.25 -12.12 3.69
C SER A 77 5.20 -11.53 5.09
N ASN A 78 6.32 -11.57 5.80
CA ASN A 78 6.48 -11.07 7.17
C ASN A 78 5.56 -11.73 8.21
N CYS A 79 5.10 -12.98 7.94
CA CYS A 79 4.25 -13.76 8.87
C CYS A 79 5.00 -14.93 9.53
N GLY A 80 6.32 -15.01 9.35
CA GLY A 80 7.13 -16.17 9.78
C GLY A 80 7.29 -17.20 8.66
N SER A 81 8.33 -18.02 8.78
CA SER A 81 8.72 -18.99 7.73
C SER A 81 7.63 -20.00 7.41
N THR A 82 6.81 -20.39 8.38
CA THR A 82 5.70 -21.34 8.22
C THR A 82 4.62 -20.82 7.29
N TYR A 83 4.29 -19.54 7.39
CA TYR A 83 3.16 -18.92 6.66
C TYR A 83 3.59 -18.29 5.35
N ASN A 84 4.81 -17.77 5.29
CA ASN A 84 5.33 -17.03 4.13
C ASN A 84 5.33 -17.87 2.84
N GLY A 85 5.25 -17.17 1.70
CA GLY A 85 5.30 -17.73 0.36
C GLY A 85 3.99 -17.60 -0.41
N SER A 86 3.95 -18.21 -1.59
CA SER A 86 2.76 -18.27 -2.44
C SER A 86 1.79 -19.32 -1.89
N ARG A 87 0.56 -18.94 -1.61
CA ARG A 87 -0.46 -19.77 -0.98
C ARG A 87 -1.78 -19.69 -1.76
N VAL A 88 -2.41 -20.84 -1.98
CA VAL A 88 -3.75 -20.90 -2.55
C VAL A 88 -4.76 -20.88 -1.41
N ILE A 89 -5.65 -19.92 -1.42
CA ILE A 89 -6.69 -19.78 -0.42
C ILE A 89 -7.71 -20.92 -0.57
N THR A 90 -7.89 -21.70 0.47
CA THR A 90 -8.89 -22.78 0.51
C THR A 90 -10.25 -22.28 0.99
N SER A 91 -10.25 -21.28 1.87
CA SER A 91 -11.47 -20.72 2.45
C SER A 91 -11.27 -19.26 2.81
N THR A 92 -12.32 -18.47 2.66
CA THR A 92 -12.38 -17.08 3.14
C THR A 92 -13.65 -16.92 3.95
N PHE A 93 -13.57 -16.18 5.02
CA PHE A 93 -14.74 -15.75 5.74
C PHE A 93 -14.82 -14.23 5.66
N PRO A 94 -15.58 -13.68 4.69
CA PRO A 94 -15.99 -12.31 4.78
C PRO A 94 -16.93 -12.24 5.99
N TRP A 95 -16.77 -11.21 6.79
CA TRP A 95 -17.70 -10.94 7.86
C TRP A 95 -19.11 -10.76 7.27
N SER A 96 -19.94 -11.78 7.35
CA SER A 96 -21.38 -11.64 7.18
C SER A 96 -22.03 -11.63 8.57
N VAL A 97 -22.65 -10.54 8.90
CA VAL A 97 -23.53 -10.43 10.05
C VAL A 97 -24.59 -11.52 9.96
N GLY A 98 -24.51 -12.55 10.81
CA GLY A 98 -25.61 -13.49 10.95
C GLY A 98 -25.33 -14.99 11.04
N SER A 99 -24.10 -15.46 10.87
CA SER A 99 -23.82 -16.89 11.08
C SER A 99 -23.29 -17.13 12.49
N THR A 100 -24.15 -17.70 13.35
CA THR A 100 -23.84 -18.00 14.76
C THR A 100 -23.18 -19.37 14.98
N THR A 101 -22.82 -20.08 13.94
CA THR A 101 -22.25 -21.43 14.05
C THR A 101 -20.97 -21.53 13.21
N PHE A 102 -19.85 -21.27 13.84
CA PHE A 102 -18.53 -21.59 13.29
C PHE A 102 -17.95 -22.79 14.03
N PRO A 103 -17.88 -23.99 13.42
CA PRO A 103 -17.37 -25.19 14.07
C PRO A 103 -15.89 -25.16 14.43
N TYR A 104 -15.13 -24.16 13.94
CA TYR A 104 -13.67 -24.06 14.16
C TYR A 104 -13.22 -22.94 15.09
N PHE A 105 -14.15 -22.22 15.72
CA PHE A 105 -13.82 -21.15 16.66
C PHE A 105 -13.51 -21.59 18.09
N THR A 106 -13.48 -22.89 18.35
CA THR A 106 -13.03 -23.41 19.65
C THR A 106 -11.56 -23.13 19.96
N PHE A 107 -10.78 -22.74 18.96
CA PHE A 107 -9.36 -22.41 19.12
C PHE A 107 -9.06 -20.95 19.47
N PHE A 108 -10.01 -20.04 19.26
CA PHE A 108 -9.84 -18.68 19.71
C PHE A 108 -10.44 -18.55 21.11
N PRO A 109 -9.66 -18.07 22.11
CA PRO A 109 -10.16 -17.92 23.48
C PRO A 109 -11.28 -16.86 23.61
N TRP A 110 -11.85 -16.47 22.49
CA TRP A 110 -12.81 -15.39 22.32
C TRP A 110 -14.20 -15.96 21.97
N ASN A 111 -14.63 -16.93 22.76
CA ASN A 111 -15.90 -17.66 22.58
C ASN A 111 -17.19 -16.81 22.56
N ASN A 112 -17.10 -15.48 22.68
CA ASN A 112 -18.26 -14.60 22.72
C ASN A 112 -18.07 -13.26 22.04
N PHE A 113 -17.11 -13.13 21.11
CA PHE A 113 -16.86 -11.82 20.54
C PHE A 113 -17.33 -11.71 19.09
N ASN A 114 -18.18 -10.68 18.86
CA ASN A 114 -18.28 -10.03 17.59
C ASN A 114 -16.86 -9.70 17.11
N PHE A 115 -16.39 -10.33 16.08
CA PHE A 115 -15.16 -9.92 15.36
C PHE A 115 -15.28 -8.42 15.12
N PRO A 116 -14.25 -7.61 15.41
CA PRO A 116 -14.33 -6.18 15.16
C PRO A 116 -14.69 -5.94 13.69
N ARG A 117 -15.66 -5.10 13.45
CA ARG A 117 -16.02 -4.73 12.07
C ARG A 117 -14.76 -4.28 11.33
N GLY A 118 -14.52 -4.83 10.17
CA GLY A 118 -13.37 -4.44 9.37
C GLY A 118 -12.26 -5.47 9.23
N TYR A 119 -12.39 -6.66 9.82
CA TYR A 119 -11.44 -7.74 9.62
C TYR A 119 -12.00 -8.81 8.69
N SER A 120 -11.12 -9.57 8.03
CA SER A 120 -11.46 -10.77 7.29
C SER A 120 -10.48 -11.89 7.63
N LEU A 121 -10.81 -13.09 7.21
CA LEU A 121 -10.02 -14.28 7.52
C LEU A 121 -9.77 -15.04 6.21
N ILE A 122 -8.54 -15.51 6.02
CA ILE A 122 -8.19 -16.43 4.94
C ILE A 122 -7.58 -17.70 5.53
N GLN A 123 -7.85 -18.83 4.90
CA GLN A 123 -7.28 -20.12 5.24
C GLN A 123 -6.58 -20.73 4.04
N PHE A 124 -5.49 -21.46 4.31
CA PHE A 124 -4.77 -22.25 3.31
C PHE A 124 -4.07 -23.44 3.98
N SER A 125 -3.73 -24.45 3.22
CA SER A 125 -3.06 -25.63 3.74
C SER A 125 -1.56 -25.41 3.86
N VAL A 126 -1.00 -25.76 5.01
CA VAL A 126 0.45 -25.80 5.29
C VAL A 126 0.77 -26.99 6.16
N THR A 127 1.69 -27.83 5.73
CA THR A 127 2.18 -28.94 6.56
C THR A 127 3.26 -28.44 7.49
N ALA A 128 2.92 -28.23 8.76
CA ALA A 128 3.83 -27.84 9.83
C ALA A 128 3.22 -28.21 11.19
N ALA A 129 4.02 -28.10 12.25
CA ALA A 129 3.51 -28.28 13.63
C ALA A 129 2.45 -27.21 13.94
N ASP A 130 1.47 -27.60 14.75
CA ASP A 130 0.43 -26.66 15.21
C ASP A 130 1.07 -25.47 15.91
N ASP A 131 0.56 -24.29 15.58
CA ASP A 131 1.03 -23.00 16.08
C ASP A 131 -0.18 -22.26 16.64
N PRO A 132 -0.22 -21.99 17.97
CA PRO A 132 -1.36 -21.34 18.58
C PRO A 132 -1.52 -19.91 18.05
N TYR A 133 -2.73 -19.37 18.24
CA TYR A 133 -3.02 -17.99 17.86
C TYR A 133 -2.00 -17.01 18.46
N HIS A 134 -1.44 -16.19 17.61
CA HIS A 134 -0.53 -15.12 18.00
C HIS A 134 -0.68 -13.89 17.09
N LEU A 135 -0.35 -12.73 17.64
CA LEU A 135 -0.31 -11.48 16.88
C LEU A 135 0.98 -11.41 16.06
N ILE A 136 0.88 -10.89 14.85
CA ILE A 136 2.04 -10.59 13.99
C ILE A 136 2.41 -9.13 14.18
N VAL A 137 3.58 -8.89 14.78
CA VAL A 137 4.07 -7.54 15.11
C VAL A 137 5.37 -7.27 14.36
N PRO A 138 5.48 -6.15 13.63
CA PRO A 138 4.50 -5.06 13.49
C PRO A 138 3.25 -5.44 12.70
N TYR A 139 3.33 -6.18 11.62
CA TYR A 139 2.27 -6.86 10.87
C TYR A 139 2.87 -7.61 9.67
N GLY A 140 2.18 -8.64 9.21
CA GLY A 140 2.48 -9.33 7.96
C GLY A 140 1.76 -8.67 6.77
N LYS A 141 1.99 -9.21 5.59
CA LYS A 141 1.36 -8.75 4.35
C LYS A 141 0.85 -9.93 3.55
N ALA A 142 -0.40 -9.87 3.13
CA ALA A 142 -0.97 -10.72 2.09
C ALA A 142 -1.16 -9.88 0.82
N ALA A 143 -0.60 -10.34 -0.30
CA ALA A 143 -0.70 -9.66 -1.58
C ALA A 143 -1.30 -10.62 -2.62
N GLY A 144 -2.38 -10.21 -3.27
CA GLY A 144 -2.96 -10.94 -4.40
C GLY A 144 -2.15 -10.76 -5.67
N VAL A 145 -2.47 -11.56 -6.69
CA VAL A 145 -1.93 -11.39 -8.04
C VAL A 145 -2.76 -10.30 -8.73
N ASP A 146 -2.20 -9.10 -8.76
CA ASP A 146 -2.82 -7.96 -9.45
C ASP A 146 -1.93 -7.50 -10.61
N THR A 147 -2.42 -7.70 -11.84
CA THR A 147 -1.74 -7.23 -13.04
C THR A 147 -1.66 -5.70 -13.12
N LYS A 148 -2.55 -4.98 -12.45
CA LYS A 148 -2.52 -3.51 -12.40
C LYS A 148 -1.30 -2.99 -11.65
N GLN A 149 -0.89 -3.65 -10.57
CA GLN A 149 0.31 -3.28 -9.83
C GLN A 149 1.57 -3.23 -10.69
N THR A 150 1.72 -4.24 -11.55
CA THR A 150 2.89 -4.34 -12.44
C THR A 150 2.81 -3.35 -13.59
N SER A 151 1.62 -2.85 -13.93
CA SER A 151 1.39 -1.91 -15.03
C SER A 151 1.56 -0.43 -14.64
N TYR A 152 1.55 -0.08 -13.36
CA TYR A 152 1.64 1.33 -12.93
C TYR A 152 2.89 2.04 -13.46
N ALA A 153 4.04 1.37 -13.44
CA ALA A 153 5.29 1.93 -13.99
C ALA A 153 5.23 2.25 -15.49
N SER A 154 4.33 1.62 -16.23
CA SER A 154 4.11 1.86 -17.67
C SER A 154 2.84 2.65 -17.98
N THR A 155 2.01 2.95 -16.97
CA THR A 155 0.74 3.67 -17.13
C THR A 155 0.98 5.18 -17.27
N PRO A 156 0.66 5.81 -18.41
CA PRO A 156 0.97 7.23 -18.64
C PRO A 156 0.39 8.18 -17.57
N ALA A 157 -0.84 7.96 -17.12
CA ALA A 157 -1.49 8.80 -16.12
C ALA A 157 -0.79 8.73 -14.75
N VAL A 158 -0.34 7.55 -14.34
CA VAL A 158 0.42 7.34 -13.09
C VAL A 158 1.80 7.99 -13.19
N ARG A 159 2.49 7.83 -14.32
CA ARG A 159 3.79 8.46 -14.59
C ARG A 159 3.70 9.98 -14.59
N GLU A 160 2.69 10.53 -15.24
CA GLU A 160 2.44 11.98 -15.25
C GLU A 160 2.14 12.51 -13.85
N ALA A 161 1.31 11.82 -13.07
CA ALA A 161 1.03 12.17 -11.68
C ALA A 161 2.31 12.16 -10.83
N ALA A 162 3.16 11.13 -10.98
CA ALA A 162 4.45 11.04 -10.30
C ALA A 162 5.40 12.18 -10.71
N MET A 163 5.44 12.52 -12.01
CA MET A 163 6.26 13.64 -12.51
C MET A 163 5.81 14.98 -11.89
N GLN A 164 4.51 15.24 -11.85
CA GLN A 164 3.97 16.48 -11.24
C GLN A 164 4.32 16.56 -9.75
N LEU A 165 4.21 15.44 -9.02
CA LEU A 165 4.63 15.38 -7.61
C LEU A 165 6.14 15.57 -7.46
N ALA A 166 6.96 14.93 -8.29
CA ALA A 166 8.43 15.07 -8.24
C ALA A 166 8.85 16.53 -8.49
N VAL A 167 8.26 17.19 -9.48
CA VAL A 167 8.50 18.62 -9.75
C VAL A 167 8.11 19.47 -8.55
N ALA A 168 6.97 19.19 -7.93
CA ALA A 168 6.49 19.91 -6.75
C ALA A 168 7.41 19.72 -5.54
N VAL A 169 7.83 18.49 -5.26
CA VAL A 169 8.80 18.17 -4.18
C VAL A 169 10.13 18.86 -4.45
N TRP A 170 10.60 18.86 -5.71
CA TRP A 170 11.81 19.54 -6.10
C TRP A 170 11.73 21.06 -5.84
N GLN A 171 10.66 21.71 -6.29
CA GLN A 171 10.43 23.15 -6.08
C GLN A 171 10.34 23.50 -4.59
N ALA A 172 9.69 22.66 -3.79
CA ALA A 172 9.61 22.84 -2.34
C ALA A 172 11.00 22.80 -1.67
N ARG A 173 11.91 21.93 -2.15
CA ARG A 173 13.31 21.88 -1.65
C ARG A 173 14.14 23.10 -2.07
N GLN A 174 13.80 23.74 -3.16
CA GLN A 174 14.49 24.93 -3.66
C GLN A 174 13.97 26.23 -3.02
N ALA A 175 12.77 26.19 -2.44
CA ALA A 175 12.20 27.36 -1.78
C ALA A 175 13.09 27.77 -0.58
N PRO A 176 13.61 28.99 -0.55
CA PRO A 176 14.45 29.45 0.56
C PRO A 176 13.66 29.42 1.85
N ALA A 177 14.22 28.82 2.90
CA ALA A 177 13.66 28.82 4.26
C ALA A 177 13.64 30.22 4.91
N THR A 178 14.02 31.24 4.18
CA THR A 178 14.20 32.59 4.67
C THR A 178 12.87 33.35 4.65
N GLY A 179 12.25 33.48 5.80
CA GLY A 179 11.35 34.60 6.09
C GLY A 179 12.09 35.95 6.10
N GLY A 180 13.01 36.18 5.14
CA GLY A 180 13.69 37.43 4.93
C GLY A 180 12.82 38.35 4.11
N SER A 181 12.35 39.42 4.74
CA SER A 181 11.73 40.60 4.13
C SER A 181 12.59 41.14 2.98
N ALA A 182 12.42 40.62 1.79
CA ALA A 182 12.77 41.28 0.57
C ALA A 182 11.49 41.85 -0.01
N VAL A 183 11.32 43.12 0.13
CA VAL A 183 10.30 43.95 -0.47
C VAL A 183 10.27 43.64 -1.97
N ASP A 184 9.15 43.20 -2.50
CA ASP A 184 8.75 43.10 -3.90
C ASP A 184 8.77 41.72 -4.60
N PHE A 185 9.31 40.66 -4.04
CA PHE A 185 9.02 39.30 -4.49
C PHE A 185 8.69 38.46 -3.25
N GLN A 186 7.43 38.38 -2.90
CA GLN A 186 6.96 37.27 -2.07
C GLN A 186 6.95 36.03 -2.98
N PRO A 187 7.93 35.11 -2.89
CA PRO A 187 7.70 33.74 -3.29
C PRO A 187 6.61 33.29 -2.34
N SER A 188 5.40 33.10 -2.86
CA SER A 188 4.36 32.37 -2.09
C SER A 188 5.05 31.15 -1.53
N PRO A 189 5.03 30.91 -0.20
CA PRO A 189 5.56 29.68 0.33
C PRO A 189 4.93 28.58 -0.50
N PHE A 190 5.75 27.76 -1.14
CA PHE A 190 5.27 26.69 -2.01
C PHE A 190 4.47 25.73 -1.14
N GLN A 191 3.22 26.05 -0.96
CA GLN A 191 2.25 25.13 -0.41
C GLN A 191 1.97 24.14 -1.54
N MET A 192 2.20 22.87 -1.27
CA MET A 192 1.68 21.79 -2.10
C MET A 192 0.16 21.98 -2.12
N GLY A 193 -0.29 22.84 -3.04
CA GLY A 193 -1.63 23.42 -2.96
C GLY A 193 -2.66 22.34 -3.17
N ARG A 194 -3.84 22.50 -2.56
CA ARG A 194 -5.03 21.69 -2.85
C ARG A 194 -5.24 21.50 -4.37
N SER A 195 -4.85 22.45 -5.18
CA SER A 195 -4.92 22.39 -6.64
C SER A 195 -4.00 21.34 -7.27
N LEU A 196 -2.78 21.10 -6.73
CA LEU A 196 -1.90 20.07 -7.21
C LEU A 196 -2.45 18.69 -6.86
N MET A 197 -2.82 18.48 -5.59
CA MET A 197 -3.40 17.20 -5.17
C MET A 197 -4.70 16.90 -5.93
N SER A 198 -5.54 17.91 -6.16
CA SER A 198 -6.75 17.72 -6.96
C SER A 198 -6.46 17.28 -8.40
N ARG A 199 -5.43 17.85 -9.04
CA ARG A 199 -4.98 17.42 -10.37
C ARG A 199 -4.41 16.00 -10.37
N VAL A 200 -3.53 15.71 -9.43
CA VAL A 200 -2.94 14.36 -9.26
C VAL A 200 -4.05 13.34 -9.04
N MET A 201 -4.99 13.61 -8.12
CA MET A 201 -6.12 12.72 -7.86
C MET A 201 -7.02 12.55 -9.10
N GLY A 202 -7.21 13.59 -9.90
CA GLY A 202 -7.92 13.49 -11.17
C GLY A 202 -7.23 12.53 -12.17
N LEU A 203 -5.90 12.56 -12.26
CA LEU A 203 -5.13 11.66 -13.13
C LEU A 203 -5.19 10.21 -12.68
N ILE A 204 -5.12 9.95 -11.38
CA ILE A 204 -5.06 8.60 -10.83
C ILE A 204 -6.42 8.04 -10.41
N ALA A 205 -7.51 8.79 -10.53
CA ALA A 205 -8.85 8.37 -10.11
C ALA A 205 -9.23 6.93 -10.55
N PRO A 206 -8.95 6.48 -11.79
CA PRO A 206 -9.24 5.10 -12.20
C PRO A 206 -8.41 4.03 -11.50
N TYR A 207 -7.33 4.43 -10.83
CA TYR A 207 -6.33 3.54 -10.19
C TYR A 207 -6.36 3.63 -8.66
N THR A 208 -7.25 4.42 -8.10
CA THR A 208 -7.42 4.53 -6.64
C THR A 208 -8.27 3.40 -6.08
N SER A 209 -8.05 3.07 -4.81
CA SER A 209 -8.88 2.06 -4.16
C SER A 209 -10.35 2.49 -4.12
N PRO A 210 -11.30 1.61 -4.46
CA PRO A 210 -12.74 1.91 -4.31
C PRO A 210 -13.14 2.36 -2.91
N ARG A 211 -12.36 1.96 -1.90
CA ARG A 211 -12.59 2.35 -0.50
C ARG A 211 -12.30 3.82 -0.22
N SER A 212 -11.40 4.43 -0.99
CA SER A 212 -11.12 5.86 -0.87
C SER A 212 -12.23 6.75 -1.45
N MET A 213 -13.15 6.16 -2.23
CA MET A 213 -14.28 6.85 -2.83
C MET A 213 -15.53 6.85 -1.94
N VAL A 214 -15.54 6.01 -0.90
CA VAL A 214 -16.63 5.89 0.07
C VAL A 214 -16.11 6.44 1.39
N GLY A 215 -16.02 7.77 1.46
CA GLY A 215 -15.68 8.51 2.68
C GLY A 215 -16.88 8.64 3.59
#